data_7e14ad50a92736deacd7375be93b1ca7
#
_entry.id   7e14ad50a92736deacd7375be93b1ca7
#
_cell.length_a   1.000
_cell.length_b   1.000
_cell.length_c   1.000
_cell.angle_alpha   90.00
_cell.angle_beta   90.00
_cell.angle_gamma   90.00
#
_symmetry.space_group_name_H-M   'P 1'
#
loop_
_entity.id
_entity.type
_entity.pdbx_description
1 polymer ?
#
loop_
_entity_poly.entity_id
_entity_poly.type
_entity_poly.pdbx_seq_one_letter_code
_entity_poly.pdbx_strand_id
1 'polypeptide(L)' 'MLRVGDLPRAIDFYTRVLGMTLLRTTDRPDQKYSLAFVGYGSNPEHAEIELTYNYG' A
#
# COMPACT_ATOMS: atom_id res chain seq x y z
N MET A 1 3.10 9.28 1.21
CA MET A 1 2.31 8.69 0.12
C MET A 1 3.21 8.42 -1.08
N LEU A 2 3.12 7.22 -1.63
CA LEU A 2 3.86 6.84 -2.82
C LEU A 2 2.88 6.45 -3.92
N ARG A 3 3.03 7.03 -5.10
CA ARG A 3 2.26 6.65 -6.26
C ARG A 3 2.93 5.47 -6.95
N VAL A 4 2.13 4.47 -7.31
CA VAL A 4 2.63 3.26 -7.95
C VAL A 4 1.86 3.00 -9.23
N GLY A 5 2.53 2.40 -10.22
CA GLY A 5 1.90 2.06 -11.50
C GLY A 5 1.20 0.71 -11.48
N ASP A 6 1.45 -0.10 -10.45
CA ASP A 6 0.87 -1.43 -10.34
C ASP A 6 0.78 -1.75 -8.84
N LEU A 7 -0.43 -1.64 -8.29
CA LEU A 7 -0.60 -1.78 -6.85
C LEU A 7 -0.29 -3.19 -6.35
N PRO A 8 -0.80 -4.28 -6.97
CA PRO A 8 -0.46 -5.62 -6.50
C PRO A 8 1.04 -5.89 -6.54
N ARG A 9 1.72 -5.40 -7.55
CA ARG A 9 3.17 -5.57 -7.68
C ARG A 9 3.92 -4.80 -6.61
N ALA A 10 3.48 -3.59 -6.32
CA ALA A 10 4.08 -2.78 -5.27
C ALA A 10 3.88 -3.42 -3.91
N ILE A 11 2.68 -3.92 -3.63
CA ILE A 11 2.40 -4.63 -2.38
C ILE A 11 3.32 -5.84 -2.25
N ASP A 12 3.47 -6.60 -3.32
CA ASP A 12 4.35 -7.77 -3.33
C ASP A 12 5.80 -7.38 -3.01
N PHE A 13 6.27 -6.30 -3.63
CA PHE A 13 7.63 -5.82 -3.39
C PHE A 13 7.83 -5.45 -1.91
N TYR A 14 6.95 -4.64 -1.36
CA TYR A 14 7.11 -4.17 0.01
C TYR A 14 6.93 -5.30 1.03
N THR A 15 6.05 -6.24 0.77
CA THR A 15 5.81 -7.31 1.72
C THR A 15 6.82 -8.43 1.60
N ARG A 16 7.21 -8.80 0.40
CA ARG A 16 8.11 -9.94 0.19
C ARG A 16 9.57 -9.55 0.24
N VAL A 17 9.95 -8.45 -0.39
CA VAL A 17 11.35 -8.04 -0.48
C VAL A 17 11.78 -7.29 0.77
N LEU A 18 10.96 -6.36 1.24
CA LEU A 18 11.30 -5.53 2.39
C LEU A 18 10.76 -6.08 3.71
N GLY A 19 9.99 -7.16 3.67
CA GLY A 19 9.50 -7.79 4.89
C GLY A 19 8.40 -7.04 5.60
N MET A 20 7.75 -6.10 4.92
CA MET A 20 6.65 -5.35 5.52
C MET A 20 5.37 -6.17 5.49
N THR A 21 4.38 -5.75 6.26
CA THR A 21 3.08 -6.39 6.31
C THR A 21 2.04 -5.49 5.66
N LEU A 22 1.17 -6.08 4.85
CA LEU A 22 0.01 -5.36 4.33
C LEU A 22 -0.99 -5.17 5.47
N LEU A 23 -1.22 -3.93 5.84
CA LEU A 23 -2.06 -3.61 6.99
C LEU A 23 -3.52 -3.47 6.60
N ARG A 24 -3.79 -2.75 5.52
CA ARG A 24 -5.15 -2.61 5.01
C ARG A 24 -5.13 -2.10 3.58
N THR A 25 -6.25 -2.27 2.91
CA THR A 25 -6.45 -1.73 1.56
C THR A 25 -7.77 -0.99 1.51
N THR A 26 -7.83 0.04 0.67
CA THR A 26 -9.04 0.79 0.41
C THR A 26 -9.17 0.99 -1.09
N ASP A 27 -10.34 0.69 -1.63
CA ASP A 27 -10.58 0.79 -3.06
C ASP A 27 -11.67 1.84 -3.27
N ARG A 28 -11.37 2.87 -4.06
CA ARG A 28 -12.29 3.97 -4.34
C ARG A 28 -12.52 4.12 -5.84
N PRO A 29 -13.28 3.20 -6.44
CA PRO A 29 -13.49 3.25 -7.89
C PRO A 29 -14.26 4.48 -8.35
N ASP A 30 -15.12 5.03 -7.50
CA ASP A 30 -15.86 6.27 -7.80
C ASP A 30 -14.92 7.48 -7.89
N GLN A 31 -13.80 7.43 -7.21
CA GLN A 31 -12.78 8.48 -7.24
C GLN A 31 -11.56 8.08 -8.05
N LYS A 32 -11.59 6.89 -8.64
CA LYS A 32 -10.57 6.36 -9.54
C LYS A 32 -9.21 6.21 -8.89
N TYR A 33 -9.18 5.68 -7.66
CA TYR A 33 -7.92 5.34 -7.04
C TYR A 33 -8.08 4.17 -6.06
N SER A 34 -6.97 3.54 -5.74
CA SER A 34 -6.89 2.51 -4.72
C SER A 34 -5.71 2.81 -3.80
N LEU A 35 -5.84 2.45 -2.55
CA LEU A 35 -4.81 2.67 -1.54
C LEU A 35 -4.45 1.35 -0.88
N ALA A 36 -3.18 1.22 -0.51
CA ALA A 36 -2.72 0.12 0.33
C ALA A 36 -1.77 0.67 1.37
N PHE A 37 -1.89 0.18 2.59
CA PHE A 37 -1.02 0.60 3.68
C PHE A 37 -0.16 -0.58 4.10
N VAL A 38 1.15 -0.38 4.08
CA VAL A 38 2.11 -1.40 4.49
C VAL A 38 2.99 -0.85 5.62
N GLY A 39 3.45 -1.72 6.49
CA GLY A 39 4.28 -1.31 7.62
C GLY A 39 4.94 -2.51 8.26
N TYR A 40 5.77 -2.27 9.27
CA TYR A 40 6.45 -3.33 10.00
C TYR A 40 5.66 -3.67 11.25
N GLY A 41 5.16 -4.91 11.31
CA GLY A 41 4.45 -5.41 12.47
C GLY A 41 3.12 -4.69 12.71
N SER A 42 2.55 -4.91 13.86
CA SER A 42 1.27 -4.31 14.26
C SER A 42 1.45 -3.21 15.29
N ASN A 43 2.67 -2.77 15.52
CA ASN A 43 2.95 -1.73 16.50
C ASN A 43 2.50 -0.37 15.96
N PRO A 44 1.56 0.33 16.62
CA PRO A 44 1.05 1.60 16.14
C PRO A 44 2.10 2.73 16.14
N GLU A 45 3.22 2.52 16.80
CA GLU A 45 4.31 3.49 16.79
C GLU A 45 5.14 3.43 15.51
N HIS A 46 5.01 2.35 14.74
CA HIS A 46 5.74 2.22 13.48
C HIS A 46 5.03 2.98 12.38
N ALA A 47 5.79 3.65 11.55
CA ALA A 47 5.24 4.41 10.44
C ALA A 47 4.65 3.45 9.39
N GLU A 48 3.56 3.88 8.78
CA GLU A 48 2.96 3.17 7.65
C GLU A 48 3.35 3.88 6.36
N ILE A 49 3.49 3.10 5.28
CA ILE A 49 3.68 3.63 3.94
C ILE A 49 2.36 3.51 3.20
N GLU A 50 1.86 4.62 2.68
CA GLU A 50 0.64 4.64 1.88
C GLU A 50 1.02 4.53 0.41
N LEU A 51 0.56 3.46 -0.23
CA LEU A 51 0.76 3.23 -1.65
C LEU A 51 -0.53 3.63 -2.37
N THR A 52 -0.41 4.50 -3.37
CA THR A 52 -1.55 5.01 -4.10
C THR A 52 -1.46 4.62 -5.56
N TYR A 53 -2.51 3.99 -6.07
CA TYR A 53 -2.66 3.70 -7.49
C TYR A 53 -3.81 4.50 -8.05
N ASN A 54 -3.53 5.37 -9.02
CA ASN A 54 -4.54 6.17 -9.69
C ASN A 54 -4.95 5.49 -10.99
N TYR A 55 -6.25 5.34 -11.20
CA TYR A 55 -6.79 4.74 -12.41
C TYR A 55 -6.68 5.74 -13.57
N GLY A 56 -6.09 5.29 -14.64
CA GLY A 56 -6.03 6.06 -15.87
C GLY A 56 -5.22 7.32 -15.79
#